data_4ef0660d126cdb9300e67464c74d0cc9
#
_entry.id   4ef0660d126cdb9300e67464c74d0cc9
#
_cell.length_a   1.000
_cell.length_b   1.000
_cell.length_c   1.000
_cell.angle_alpha   90.00
_cell.angle_beta   90.00
_cell.angle_gamma   90.00
#
_symmetry.space_group_name_H-M   'P 1'
#
loop_
_entity.id
_entity.type
_entity.pdbx_description
1 polymer ?
#
loop_
_entity_poly.entity_id
_entity_poly.type
_entity_poly.pdbx_seq_one_letter_code
_entity_poly.pdbx_strand_id
1 'polypeptide(L)'
;MKRGDIYMAELDPVVGSEQGGTRPVVIIQNDMGNLHSPTVIAVPLTGSTGKPALPTHVHIPRGEGGLWRESIVLCEQVRTLEKTRLRRRLGALAPESMRRVERALGVSLDMTCEDDAQ
;
A
#
# COMPACT_ATOMS: atom_id res chain seq x y z
N MET A 1 -7.30 -3.11 12.95
CA MET A 1 -6.62 -2.56 11.75
C MET A 1 -5.61 -1.54 12.18
N LYS A 2 -4.38 -1.70 11.72
CA LYS A 2 -3.27 -0.81 12.05
C LYS A 2 -2.57 -0.36 10.77
N ARG A 3 -1.95 0.82 10.84
CA ARG A 3 -1.11 1.33 9.75
C ARG A 3 0.00 0.32 9.46
N GLY A 4 0.18 -0.03 8.19
CA GLY A 4 1.13 -1.06 7.75
C GLY A 4 0.53 -2.45 7.60
N ASP A 5 -0.69 -2.66 8.06
CA ASP A 5 -1.39 -3.93 7.82
C ASP A 5 -1.64 -4.14 6.33
N ILE A 6 -1.66 -5.40 5.92
CA ILE A 6 -2.00 -5.80 4.55
C ILE A 6 -3.33 -6.54 4.59
N TYR A 7 -4.28 -6.06 3.78
CA TYR A 7 -5.61 -6.66 3.63
C TYR A 7 -5.87 -7.00 2.18
N MET A 8 -6.58 -8.08 1.94
CA MET A 8 -7.21 -8.26 0.63
C MET A 8 -8.35 -7.26 0.50
N ALA A 9 -8.46 -6.64 -0.67
CA ALA A 9 -9.49 -5.62 -0.90
C ALA A 9 -10.07 -5.75 -2.30
N GLU A 10 -11.35 -5.43 -2.41
CA GLU A 10 -12.09 -5.34 -3.67
C GLU A 10 -11.91 -3.93 -4.22
N LEU A 11 -11.17 -3.79 -5.31
CA LEU A 11 -10.82 -2.47 -5.85
C LEU A 11 -11.74 -2.00 -6.98
N ASP A 12 -12.46 -2.92 -7.61
CA ASP A 12 -13.38 -2.56 -8.70
C ASP A 12 -14.61 -1.83 -8.16
N PRO A 13 -15.21 -0.96 -8.96
CA PRO A 13 -14.85 -0.57 -10.33
C PRO A 13 -13.69 0.40 -10.39
N VAL A 14 -12.89 0.31 -11.45
CA VAL A 14 -11.76 1.21 -11.70
C VAL A 14 -11.83 1.70 -13.15
N VAL A 15 -11.01 2.72 -13.47
CA VAL A 15 -10.95 3.30 -14.80
C VAL A 15 -9.51 3.22 -15.32
N GLY A 16 -9.35 2.75 -16.55
CA GLY A 16 -8.07 2.78 -17.27
C GLY A 16 -6.95 2.03 -16.52
N SER A 17 -5.86 2.74 -16.26
CA SER A 17 -4.65 2.15 -15.68
C SER A 17 -4.68 1.98 -14.17
N GLU A 18 -5.79 2.30 -13.52
CA GLU A 18 -5.94 2.05 -12.09
C GLU A 18 -5.91 0.56 -11.80
N GLN A 19 -5.26 0.17 -10.70
CA GLN A 19 -5.24 -1.24 -10.29
C GLN A 19 -6.63 -1.66 -9.84
N GLY A 20 -7.14 -2.72 -10.47
CA GLY A 20 -8.47 -3.24 -10.17
C GLY A 20 -8.45 -4.66 -9.63
N GLY A 21 -9.63 -5.25 -9.52
CA GLY A 21 -9.81 -6.60 -9.02
C GLY A 21 -9.65 -6.72 -7.52
N THR A 22 -9.63 -7.96 -7.04
CA THR A 22 -9.37 -8.26 -5.63
C THR A 22 -7.88 -8.50 -5.47
N ARG A 23 -7.23 -7.68 -4.64
CA ARG A 23 -5.78 -7.76 -4.44
C ARG A 23 -5.37 -7.22 -3.10
N PRO A 24 -4.13 -7.50 -2.66
CA PRO A 24 -3.64 -6.96 -1.41
C PRO A 24 -3.46 -5.44 -1.49
N VAL A 25 -3.72 -4.78 -0.37
CA VAL A 25 -3.45 -3.35 -0.19
C VAL A 25 -2.73 -3.14 1.15
N VAL A 26 -1.87 -2.13 1.20
CA VAL A 26 -1.22 -1.71 2.45
C VAL A 26 -2.01 -0.55 3.03
N ILE A 27 -2.36 -0.64 4.30
CA ILE A 27 -3.05 0.43 5.02
C ILE A 27 -2.01 1.50 5.37
N ILE A 28 -2.18 2.71 4.84
CA ILE A 28 -1.24 3.82 5.10
C ILE A 28 -1.85 4.92 5.96
N GLN A 29 -3.16 4.87 6.21
CA GLN A 29 -3.85 5.83 7.05
C GLN A 29 -3.38 5.74 8.50
N ASN A 30 -3.39 6.87 9.21
CA ASN A 30 -3.04 6.89 10.63
C ASN A 30 -4.02 6.06 11.46
N ASP A 31 -3.56 5.62 12.65
CA ASP A 31 -4.34 4.66 13.43
C ASP A 31 -5.59 5.26 14.07
N MET A 32 -5.64 6.56 14.28
CA MET A 32 -6.88 7.20 14.75
C MET A 32 -7.96 7.14 13.67
N GLY A 33 -7.58 7.42 12.42
CA GLY A 33 -8.48 7.26 11.29
C GLY A 33 -8.87 5.79 11.10
N ASN A 34 -7.92 4.89 11.25
CA ASN A 34 -8.20 3.45 11.13
C ASN A 34 -9.23 2.98 12.16
N LEU A 35 -9.23 3.58 13.34
CA LEU A 35 -10.18 3.23 14.40
C LEU A 35 -11.56 3.85 14.18
N HIS A 36 -11.62 5.10 13.77
CA HIS A 36 -12.86 5.89 13.82
C HIS A 36 -13.52 6.15 12.47
N SER A 37 -12.74 6.19 11.38
CA SER A 37 -13.29 6.54 10.06
C SER A 37 -13.97 5.33 9.40
N PRO A 38 -15.06 5.54 8.64
CA PRO A 38 -15.63 4.45 7.81
C PRO A 38 -14.78 4.17 6.57
N THR A 39 -13.81 5.01 6.24
CA THR A 39 -12.91 4.83 5.11
C THR A 39 -11.47 4.65 5.56
N VAL A 40 -10.65 4.14 4.65
CA VAL A 40 -9.24 3.91 4.89
C VAL A 40 -8.43 4.34 3.67
N ILE A 41 -7.27 4.95 3.92
CA ILE A 41 -6.34 5.29 2.84
C ILE A 41 -5.37 4.14 2.68
N ALA A 42 -5.24 3.64 1.46
CA ALA A 42 -4.44 2.45 1.18
C ALA A 42 -3.75 2.56 -0.19
N VAL A 43 -2.74 1.74 -0.39
CA VAL A 43 -2.05 1.60 -1.67
C VAL A 43 -2.04 0.13 -2.08
N PRO A 44 -2.26 -0.17 -3.38
CA PRO A 44 -2.33 -1.55 -3.83
C PRO A 44 -0.96 -2.17 -3.99
N LEU A 45 -0.92 -3.51 -3.90
CA LEU A 45 0.23 -4.30 -4.29
C LEU A 45 -0.10 -5.07 -5.57
N THR A 46 0.91 -5.27 -6.40
CA THR A 46 0.83 -6.14 -7.58
C THR A 46 1.96 -7.15 -7.54
N GLY A 47 1.80 -8.26 -8.26
CA GLY A 47 2.90 -9.22 -8.39
C GLY A 47 4.07 -8.60 -9.14
N SER A 48 5.30 -8.96 -8.74
CA SER A 48 6.50 -8.53 -9.45
C SER A 48 6.48 -9.11 -10.85
N THR A 49 6.65 -8.25 -11.86
CA THR A 49 6.51 -8.65 -13.27
C THR A 49 7.77 -8.37 -14.08
N GLY A 50 8.87 -8.05 -13.44
CA GLY A 50 10.11 -7.69 -14.14
C GLY A 50 10.07 -6.31 -14.78
N LYS A 51 9.06 -5.50 -14.50
CA LYS A 51 9.00 -4.11 -14.96
C LYS A 51 10.10 -3.29 -14.29
N PRO A 52 10.62 -2.25 -14.98
CA PRO A 52 11.59 -1.37 -14.34
C PRO A 52 11.04 -0.76 -13.06
N ALA A 53 11.89 -0.68 -12.04
CA ALA A 53 11.50 -0.07 -10.78
C ALA A 53 11.33 1.43 -10.94
N LEU A 54 10.25 1.97 -10.35
CA LEU A 54 10.03 3.41 -10.26
C LEU A 54 10.33 3.86 -8.82
N PRO A 55 10.68 5.15 -8.61
CA PRO A 55 10.89 5.64 -7.25
C PRO A 55 9.67 5.51 -6.35
N THR A 56 8.47 5.37 -6.92
CA THR A 56 7.22 5.19 -6.18
C THR A 56 6.89 3.72 -5.92
N HIS A 57 7.75 2.80 -6.36
CA HIS A 57 7.56 1.36 -6.18
C HIS A 57 8.41 0.86 -5.02
N VAL A 58 7.84 -0.04 -4.20
CA VAL A 58 8.57 -0.70 -3.12
C VAL A 58 8.41 -2.20 -3.27
N HIS A 59 9.53 -2.90 -3.42
CA HIS A 59 9.54 -4.35 -3.53
C HIS A 59 9.43 -5.00 -2.15
N ILE A 60 8.51 -5.95 -2.03
CA ILE A 60 8.30 -6.72 -0.81
C ILE A 60 8.54 -8.18 -1.14
N PRO A 61 9.39 -8.88 -0.40
CA PRO A 61 9.68 -10.27 -0.70
C PRO A 61 8.50 -11.17 -0.36
N ARG A 62 8.42 -12.31 -1.05
CA ARG A 62 7.47 -13.36 -0.73
C ARG A 62 7.59 -13.75 0.74
N GLY A 63 6.45 -13.86 1.41
CA GLY A 63 6.36 -14.27 2.81
C GLY A 63 6.23 -13.12 3.78
N GLU A 64 6.74 -11.93 3.45
CA GLU A 64 6.54 -10.78 4.32
C GLU A 64 5.06 -10.36 4.26
N GLY A 65 4.51 -10.03 5.42
CA GLY A 65 3.14 -9.53 5.50
C GLY A 65 2.07 -10.51 5.03
N GLY A 66 2.39 -11.80 4.99
CA GLY A 66 1.45 -12.83 4.54
C GLY A 66 1.32 -12.91 3.02
N LEU A 67 2.18 -12.21 2.27
CA LEU A 67 2.13 -12.24 0.80
C LEU A 67 2.65 -13.57 0.30
N TRP A 68 1.92 -14.17 -0.67
CA TRP A 68 2.25 -15.49 -1.20
C TRP A 68 3.24 -15.43 -2.37
N ARG A 69 3.58 -14.24 -2.83
CA ARG A 69 4.56 -14.04 -3.89
C ARG A 69 5.26 -12.70 -3.72
N GLU A 70 6.41 -12.56 -4.36
CA GLU A 70 7.10 -11.27 -4.45
C GLU A 70 6.17 -10.22 -5.04
N SER A 71 6.10 -9.06 -4.41
CA SER A 71 5.11 -8.05 -4.73
C SER A 71 5.74 -6.66 -4.79
N ILE A 72 5.03 -5.75 -5.42
CA ILE A 72 5.41 -4.34 -5.53
C ILE A 72 4.28 -3.49 -4.95
N VAL A 73 4.62 -2.62 -4.00
CA VAL A 73 3.69 -1.61 -3.49
C VAL A 73 3.69 -0.44 -4.48
N LEU A 74 2.52 -0.09 -4.98
CA LEU A 74 2.37 0.97 -6.00
C LEU A 74 1.98 2.28 -5.30
N CYS A 75 2.98 3.01 -4.82
CA CYS A 75 2.74 4.21 -4.01
C CYS A 75 2.26 5.41 -4.82
N GLU A 76 2.22 5.31 -6.15
CA GLU A 76 1.58 6.32 -6.99
C GLU A 76 0.05 6.11 -7.09
N GLN A 77 -0.47 4.99 -6.58
CA GLN A 77 -1.91 4.68 -6.66
C GLN A 77 -2.57 4.72 -5.29
N VAL A 78 -2.44 5.86 -4.63
CA VAL A 78 -3.07 6.08 -3.32
C VAL A 78 -4.59 6.15 -3.51
N ARG A 79 -5.33 5.39 -2.69
CA ARG A 79 -6.78 5.33 -2.78
C ARG A 79 -7.43 5.47 -1.40
N THR A 80 -8.60 6.07 -1.39
CA THR A 80 -9.52 6.01 -0.25
C THR A 80 -10.54 4.92 -0.54
N LEU A 81 -10.65 3.97 0.37
CA LEU A 81 -11.55 2.83 0.24
C LEU A 81 -12.55 2.83 1.40
N GLU A 82 -13.82 2.50 1.11
CA GLU A 82 -14.76 2.13 2.16
C GLU A 82 -14.22 0.86 2.85
N LYS A 83 -14.31 0.82 4.17
CA LYS A 83 -13.85 -0.37 4.91
C LYS A 83 -14.58 -1.64 4.50
N THR A 84 -15.79 -1.52 3.98
CA THR A 84 -16.55 -2.66 3.47
C THR A 84 -15.90 -3.33 2.26
N ARG A 85 -14.95 -2.66 1.60
CA ARG A 85 -14.19 -3.25 0.50
C ARG A 85 -13.09 -4.19 0.99
N LEU A 86 -12.71 -4.09 2.26
CA LEU A 86 -11.67 -4.93 2.82
C LEU A 86 -12.22 -6.34 3.10
N ARG A 87 -11.40 -7.35 2.81
CA ARG A 87 -11.72 -8.75 3.08
C ARG A 87 -10.90 -9.21 4.28
N ARG A 88 -10.01 -10.17 4.11
CA ARG A 88 -9.24 -10.68 5.24
C ARG A 88 -7.91 -9.95 5.39
N ARG A 89 -7.43 -9.88 6.61
CA ARG A 89 -6.09 -9.41 6.90
C ARG A 89 -5.09 -10.51 6.54
N LEU A 90 -4.04 -10.16 5.79
CA LEU A 90 -2.97 -11.10 5.44
C LEU A 90 -1.82 -11.05 6.44
N GLY A 91 -1.48 -9.88 6.92
CA GLY A 91 -0.35 -9.66 7.81
C GLY A 91 -0.03 -8.18 7.91
N ALA A 92 1.23 -7.85 8.16
CA ALA A 92 1.70 -6.48 8.24
C ALA A 92 3.10 -6.37 7.66
N LEU A 93 3.42 -5.22 7.08
CA LEU A 93 4.79 -4.93 6.64
C LEU A 93 5.72 -4.81 7.84
N ALA A 94 6.95 -5.27 7.65
CA ALA A 94 8.02 -5.01 8.62
C ALA A 94 8.25 -3.48 8.71
N PRO A 95 8.70 -2.98 9.89
CA PRO A 95 8.93 -1.54 10.06
C PRO A 95 9.88 -0.95 9.02
N GLU A 96 10.91 -1.69 8.61
CA GLU A 96 11.83 -1.26 7.57
C GLU A 96 11.14 -1.05 6.22
N SER A 97 10.29 -2.00 5.84
CA SER A 97 9.53 -1.91 4.59
C SER A 97 8.54 -0.76 4.65
N MET A 98 7.92 -0.53 5.80
CA MET A 98 7.00 0.59 5.96
C MET A 98 7.72 1.93 5.81
N ARG A 99 8.95 2.04 6.29
CA ARG A 99 9.76 3.26 6.07
C ARG A 99 10.04 3.49 4.58
N ARG A 100 10.29 2.42 3.82
CA ARG A 100 10.48 2.54 2.37
C ARG A 100 9.19 2.99 1.68
N VAL A 101 8.05 2.49 2.14
CA VAL A 101 6.74 2.93 1.64
C VAL A 101 6.53 4.42 1.92
N GLU A 102 6.89 4.87 3.12
CA GLU A 102 6.78 6.29 3.47
C GLU A 102 7.62 7.17 2.56
N ARG A 103 8.86 6.77 2.26
CA ARG A 103 9.71 7.50 1.32
C ARG A 103 9.10 7.54 -0.07
N ALA A 104 8.60 6.41 -0.55
CA ALA A 104 7.99 6.32 -1.87
C ALA A 104 6.72 7.17 -1.96
N LEU A 105 5.93 7.23 -0.89
CA LEU A 105 4.78 8.12 -0.81
C LEU A 105 5.21 9.58 -0.86
N GLY A 106 6.31 9.93 -0.19
CA GLY A 106 6.88 11.26 -0.25
C GLY A 106 7.25 11.66 -1.67
N VAL A 107 7.83 10.73 -2.44
CA VAL A 107 8.13 10.95 -3.86
C VAL A 107 6.82 11.12 -4.66
N SER A 108 5.87 10.23 -4.46
CA SER A 108 4.60 10.22 -5.19
C SER A 108 3.80 11.52 -5.01
N LEU A 109 3.82 12.06 -3.81
CA LEU A 109 3.04 13.24 -3.44
C LEU A 109 3.86 14.53 -3.41
N ASP A 110 5.13 14.45 -3.82
CA ASP A 110 6.08 15.57 -3.79
C ASP A 110 6.20 16.18 -2.38
N MET A 111 6.32 15.30 -1.39
CA MET A 111 6.50 15.69 0.00
C MET A 111 7.85 15.22 0.48
N THR A 112 8.68 16.14 0.94
CA THR A 112 9.94 15.80 1.58
C THR A 112 9.94 16.29 3.01
N CYS A 113 10.47 15.47 3.91
CA CYS A 113 10.75 15.91 5.27
C CYS A 113 12.23 16.35 5.35
N GLU A 114 12.59 17.06 6.45
CA GLU A 114 13.94 17.55 6.63
C GLU A 114 14.99 16.43 6.59
N ASP A 115 14.65 15.27 7.14
CA ASP A 115 15.56 14.12 7.15
C ASP A 115 15.86 13.63 5.73
N ASP A 116 14.86 13.67 4.85
CA ASP A 116 15.01 13.25 3.46
C ASP A 116 15.78 14.28 2.63
N ALA A 117 15.76 15.54 3.04
CA ALA A 117 16.42 16.63 2.33
C ALA A 117 17.95 16.62 2.53
N GLN A 118 18.45 15.80 3.43
CA GLN A 118 19.86 15.66 3.73
C GLN A 118 20.44 14.39 3.11
#